data_b3377d98e696920de69760d07cc1092c
#
_entry.id   b3377d98e696920de69760d07cc1092c
#
_cell.length_a   1.000
_cell.length_b   1.000
_cell.length_c   1.000
_cell.angle_alpha   90.00
_cell.angle_beta   90.00
_cell.angle_gamma   90.00
#
_symmetry.space_group_name_H-M   'P 1'
#
loop_
_entity.id
_entity.type
_entity.pdbx_description
1 polymer ?
#
loop_
_entity_poly.entity_id
_entity_poly.type
_entity_poly.pdbx_seq_one_letter_code
_entity_poly.pdbx_strand_id
1 'polypeptide(L)'
;MSAIEVRPFRRADRDQVTALVNAHIEAVLPGVSVSVNAVMSSLERESDEYVVDPWAIERSTLVAVVADRIVATAHLVRYGSDERVSGYYRNAGAIRWLVFWPPQAEAADALTAECLKVMGDWGVELIEADGSLPSPATYGLMDCWPHVNAAYERAGFARCDDHAEIILVADVDDLPRCSEAPIQGLTLKRLVGDHATRFVTMLGDRVAGMIELQTDLTIGGTLSRLAGWGDIWELHVAEDLRRRGIATWLVGHAADWLALARVQRLLHFCVTDEESELAFALSAGWRELARVHRGWIRS
;
A
#
# COMPACT_ATOMS: atom_id res chain seq x y z
N MET A 1 27.15 -5.38 -25.18
CA MET A 1 26.24 -5.34 -24.03
C MET A 1 27.08 -5.44 -22.76
N SER A 2 26.92 -4.55 -21.83
CA SER A 2 27.59 -4.65 -20.52
C SER A 2 27.09 -5.87 -19.78
N ALA A 3 27.98 -6.58 -19.07
CA ALA A 3 27.60 -7.75 -18.29
C ALA A 3 26.65 -7.33 -17.15
N ILE A 4 25.65 -8.16 -16.89
CA ILE A 4 24.75 -8.03 -15.75
C ILE A 4 25.40 -8.77 -14.58
N GLU A 5 25.63 -8.09 -13.46
CA GLU A 5 26.08 -8.68 -12.21
C GLU A 5 24.93 -8.67 -11.21
N VAL A 6 24.52 -9.82 -10.70
CA VAL A 6 23.57 -9.92 -9.58
C VAL A 6 24.36 -10.25 -8.31
N ARG A 7 24.13 -9.46 -7.27
CA ARG A 7 24.84 -9.61 -5.99
C ARG A 7 23.99 -9.13 -4.81
N PRO A 8 24.35 -9.51 -3.57
CA PRO A 8 23.74 -8.93 -2.37
C PRO A 8 23.94 -7.40 -2.33
N PHE A 9 22.92 -6.74 -1.76
CA PHE A 9 22.94 -5.31 -1.46
C PHE A 9 24.12 -4.97 -0.52
N ARG A 10 24.72 -3.80 -0.75
CA ARG A 10 25.74 -3.21 0.10
C ARG A 10 25.30 -1.82 0.56
N ARG A 11 25.71 -1.38 1.73
CA ARG A 11 25.33 -0.06 2.26
C ARG A 11 25.69 1.11 1.32
N ALA A 12 26.70 0.94 0.48
CA ALA A 12 27.07 1.92 -0.56
C ALA A 12 26.02 2.07 -1.67
N ASP A 13 25.14 1.08 -1.83
CA ASP A 13 24.11 1.02 -2.87
C ASP A 13 22.85 1.86 -2.52
N ARG A 14 22.74 2.28 -1.26
CA ARG A 14 21.55 2.87 -0.65
C ARG A 14 20.90 3.99 -1.46
N ASP A 15 21.72 4.90 -2.02
CA ASP A 15 21.20 6.07 -2.73
C ASP A 15 20.57 5.67 -4.07
N GLN A 16 21.20 4.72 -4.79
CA GLN A 16 20.67 4.20 -6.06
C GLN A 16 19.43 3.32 -5.84
N VAL A 17 19.41 2.49 -4.79
CA VAL A 17 18.23 1.69 -4.40
C VAL A 17 17.07 2.62 -4.02
N THR A 18 17.34 3.66 -3.21
CA THR A 18 16.31 4.64 -2.85
C THR A 18 15.76 5.39 -4.07
N ALA A 19 16.59 5.70 -5.05
CA ALA A 19 16.13 6.33 -6.29
C ALA A 19 15.15 5.43 -7.08
N LEU A 20 15.44 4.12 -7.17
CA LEU A 20 14.53 3.14 -7.78
C LEU A 20 13.21 3.01 -7.02
N VAL A 21 13.27 2.87 -5.70
CA VAL A 21 12.09 2.79 -4.83
C VAL A 21 11.22 4.04 -5.00
N ASN A 22 11.81 5.23 -4.92
CA ASN A 22 11.08 6.48 -5.06
C ASN A 22 10.45 6.67 -6.45
N ALA A 23 11.11 6.21 -7.53
CA ALA A 23 10.52 6.27 -8.86
C ALA A 23 9.23 5.42 -8.98
N HIS A 24 9.19 4.27 -8.26
CA HIS A 24 7.99 3.42 -8.24
C HIS A 24 6.91 3.97 -7.30
N ILE A 25 7.29 4.56 -6.16
CA ILE A 25 6.34 5.26 -5.27
C ILE A 25 5.70 6.44 -6.01
N GLU A 26 6.49 7.26 -6.71
CA GLU A 26 5.99 8.43 -7.44
C GLU A 26 5.01 8.05 -8.56
N ALA A 27 5.17 6.88 -9.17
CA ALA A 27 4.22 6.38 -10.16
C ALA A 27 2.82 6.09 -9.57
N VAL A 28 2.73 5.73 -8.29
CA VAL A 28 1.46 5.48 -7.56
C VAL A 28 0.97 6.77 -6.89
N LEU A 29 1.86 7.46 -6.19
CA LEU A 29 1.56 8.64 -5.37
C LEU A 29 2.37 9.85 -5.89
N PRO A 30 1.87 10.61 -6.87
CA PRO A 30 2.61 11.70 -7.47
C PRO A 30 3.06 12.76 -6.46
N GLY A 31 4.36 13.06 -6.47
CA GLY A 31 5.02 14.01 -5.56
C GLY A 31 5.41 13.45 -4.19
N VAL A 32 5.18 12.15 -3.96
CA VAL A 32 5.59 11.46 -2.74
C VAL A 32 6.98 10.84 -2.91
N SER A 33 7.79 10.93 -1.88
CA SER A 33 9.09 10.26 -1.81
C SER A 33 9.47 9.97 -0.36
N VAL A 34 10.19 8.87 -0.16
CA VAL A 34 10.71 8.45 1.15
C VAL A 34 12.20 8.74 1.26
N SER A 35 12.68 8.90 2.48
CA SER A 35 14.10 9.13 2.73
C SER A 35 14.93 7.86 2.54
N VAL A 36 16.25 8.04 2.35
CA VAL A 36 17.20 6.90 2.35
C VAL A 36 17.09 6.09 3.64
N ASN A 37 16.91 6.76 4.79
CA ASN A 37 16.77 6.08 6.07
C ASN A 37 15.49 5.23 6.14
N ALA A 38 14.37 5.71 5.59
CA ALA A 38 13.13 4.94 5.53
C ALA A 38 13.31 3.66 4.71
N VAL A 39 13.92 3.77 3.52
CA VAL A 39 14.22 2.59 2.68
C VAL A 39 15.16 1.64 3.42
N MET A 40 16.25 2.13 4.04
CA MET A 40 17.18 1.27 4.76
C MET A 40 16.54 0.58 5.97
N SER A 41 15.70 1.29 6.71
CA SER A 41 14.98 0.70 7.85
C SER A 41 14.02 -0.41 7.39
N SER A 42 13.35 -0.24 6.26
CA SER A 42 12.42 -1.26 5.73
C SER A 42 13.12 -2.55 5.29
N LEU A 43 14.42 -2.51 4.99
CA LEU A 43 15.20 -3.72 4.68
C LEU A 43 15.50 -4.56 5.93
N GLU A 44 15.52 -3.94 7.11
CA GLU A 44 15.77 -4.61 8.38
C GLU A 44 14.46 -4.97 9.08
N ARG A 45 13.48 -4.06 9.03
CA ARG A 45 12.17 -4.21 9.65
C ARG A 45 11.16 -3.30 8.96
N GLU A 46 9.97 -3.80 8.71
CA GLU A 46 8.85 -3.01 8.22
C GLU A 46 8.19 -2.28 9.39
N SER A 47 8.33 -0.96 9.47
CA SER A 47 8.01 -0.17 10.66
C SER A 47 6.52 -0.21 11.06
N ASP A 48 5.65 -0.38 10.10
CA ASP A 48 4.19 -0.36 10.30
C ASP A 48 3.54 -1.75 10.16
N GLU A 49 4.36 -2.78 9.89
CA GLU A 49 3.92 -4.16 9.69
C GLU A 49 4.10 -4.98 10.96
N TYR A 50 3.15 -4.87 11.88
CA TYR A 50 3.19 -5.60 13.14
C TYR A 50 2.50 -6.97 13.11
N VAL A 51 1.90 -7.33 11.99
CA VAL A 51 1.29 -8.66 11.80
C VAL A 51 2.28 -9.61 11.13
N VAL A 52 2.81 -9.23 9.96
CA VAL A 52 3.68 -10.08 9.14
C VAL A 52 5.15 -9.96 9.54
N ASP A 53 5.65 -8.77 9.87
CA ASP A 53 7.06 -8.56 10.21
C ASP A 53 7.55 -9.40 11.41
N PRO A 54 6.77 -9.61 12.49
CA PRO A 54 7.17 -10.50 13.57
C PRO A 54 7.34 -11.96 13.16
N TRP A 55 6.77 -12.36 12.03
CA TRP A 55 6.88 -13.74 11.50
C TRP A 55 8.09 -13.94 10.60
N ALA A 56 8.72 -12.86 10.16
CA ALA A 56 9.88 -12.89 9.30
C ALA A 56 11.13 -13.34 10.08
N ILE A 57 11.74 -14.44 9.64
CA ILE A 57 12.94 -15.03 10.27
C ILE A 57 14.22 -14.81 9.49
N GLU A 58 14.11 -14.58 8.18
CA GLU A 58 15.26 -14.24 7.32
C GLU A 58 14.87 -13.15 6.33
N ARG A 59 15.83 -12.28 6.00
CA ARG A 59 15.70 -11.22 5.00
C ARG A 59 16.94 -11.19 4.11
N SER A 60 16.75 -10.88 2.84
CA SER A 60 17.83 -10.68 1.89
C SER A 60 17.44 -9.60 0.88
N THR A 61 18.38 -8.73 0.56
CA THR A 61 18.19 -7.75 -0.51
C THR A 61 19.23 -7.97 -1.57
N LEU A 62 18.79 -8.09 -2.82
CA LEU A 62 19.64 -8.29 -3.99
C LEU A 62 19.57 -7.09 -4.94
N VAL A 63 20.65 -6.86 -5.66
CA VAL A 63 20.74 -5.82 -6.68
C VAL A 63 21.29 -6.39 -7.98
N ALA A 64 20.79 -5.90 -9.12
CA ALA A 64 21.39 -6.13 -10.42
C ALA A 64 22.13 -4.86 -10.88
N VAL A 65 23.37 -5.03 -11.27
CA VAL A 65 24.29 -3.95 -11.63
C VAL A 65 24.68 -4.09 -13.12
N VAL A 66 24.59 -2.98 -13.84
CA VAL A 66 25.03 -2.85 -15.23
C VAL A 66 25.89 -1.59 -15.34
N ALA A 67 27.13 -1.74 -15.80
CA ALA A 67 28.08 -0.63 -15.93
C ALA A 67 28.16 0.25 -14.65
N ASP A 68 28.37 -0.40 -13.51
CA ASP A 68 28.48 0.20 -12.15
C ASP A 68 27.21 0.93 -11.66
N ARG A 69 26.07 0.75 -12.33
CA ARG A 69 24.78 1.32 -11.92
C ARG A 69 23.83 0.23 -11.50
N ILE A 70 23.16 0.43 -10.37
CA ILE A 70 22.06 -0.43 -9.95
C ILE A 70 20.85 -0.12 -10.83
N VAL A 71 20.40 -1.14 -11.55
CA VAL A 71 19.30 -1.04 -12.52
C VAL A 71 18.05 -1.79 -12.07
N ALA A 72 18.21 -2.73 -11.14
CA ALA A 72 17.12 -3.47 -10.51
C ALA A 72 17.49 -3.83 -9.07
N THR A 73 16.50 -3.97 -8.20
CA THR A 73 16.66 -4.43 -6.81
C THR A 73 15.42 -5.16 -6.35
N ALA A 74 15.61 -6.16 -5.47
CA ALA A 74 14.53 -6.93 -4.86
C ALA A 74 14.81 -7.16 -3.38
N HIS A 75 13.75 -7.16 -2.57
CA HIS A 75 13.80 -7.48 -1.14
C HIS A 75 13.01 -8.76 -0.86
N LEU A 76 13.65 -9.68 -0.16
CA LEU A 76 13.16 -11.02 0.10
C LEU A 76 12.95 -11.22 1.60
N VAL A 77 11.88 -11.92 1.95
CA VAL A 77 11.58 -12.33 3.31
C VAL A 77 11.22 -13.80 3.34
N ARG A 78 11.70 -14.53 4.37
CA ARG A 78 11.25 -15.87 4.72
C ARG A 78 10.48 -15.84 6.01
N TYR A 79 9.34 -16.48 6.05
CA TYR A 79 8.50 -16.61 7.24
C TYR A 79 8.80 -17.89 8.01
N GLY A 80 8.58 -17.85 9.32
CA GLY A 80 8.78 -18.98 10.21
C GLY A 80 7.73 -20.07 10.02
N SER A 81 7.96 -21.21 10.71
CA SER A 81 7.10 -22.39 10.66
C SER A 81 6.27 -22.59 11.93
N ASP A 82 6.47 -21.77 12.96
CA ASP A 82 5.81 -21.94 14.25
C ASP A 82 4.31 -21.54 14.22
N GLU A 83 3.57 -21.92 15.26
CA GLU A 83 2.11 -21.71 15.34
C GLU A 83 1.69 -20.23 15.41
N ARG A 84 2.59 -19.30 15.74
CA ARG A 84 2.33 -17.86 15.76
C ARG A 84 2.23 -17.29 14.36
N VAL A 85 2.87 -17.95 13.38
CA VAL A 85 2.75 -17.56 11.97
C VAL A 85 1.41 -18.03 11.44
N SER A 86 0.66 -17.13 10.80
CA SER A 86 -0.59 -17.49 10.13
C SER A 86 -0.39 -18.63 9.14
N GLY A 87 -1.37 -19.56 9.08
CA GLY A 87 -1.25 -20.79 8.29
C GLY A 87 -0.85 -20.54 6.82
N TYR A 88 -1.30 -19.44 6.24
CA TYR A 88 -0.95 -19.06 4.86
C TYR A 88 0.55 -18.75 4.69
N TYR A 89 1.18 -18.12 5.69
CA TYR A 89 2.59 -17.69 5.61
C TYR A 89 3.58 -18.72 6.15
N ARG A 90 3.12 -19.83 6.76
CA ARG A 90 4.03 -20.84 7.32
C ARG A 90 4.89 -21.47 6.23
N ASN A 91 6.22 -21.45 6.44
CA ASN A 91 7.23 -21.93 5.48
C ASN A 91 7.18 -21.23 4.12
N ALA A 92 6.45 -20.14 4.00
CA ALA A 92 6.43 -19.35 2.79
C ALA A 92 7.58 -18.34 2.74
N GLY A 93 7.89 -17.88 1.55
CA GLY A 93 8.74 -16.73 1.29
C GLY A 93 8.02 -15.68 0.47
N ALA A 94 8.44 -14.43 0.59
CA ALA A 94 7.89 -13.35 -0.21
C ALA A 94 9.01 -12.54 -0.87
N ILE A 95 8.84 -12.27 -2.16
CA ILE A 95 9.53 -11.14 -2.79
C ILE A 95 8.69 -9.92 -2.45
N ARG A 96 9.04 -9.24 -1.34
CA ARG A 96 8.27 -8.11 -0.80
C ARG A 96 8.15 -6.98 -1.80
N TRP A 97 9.18 -6.80 -2.63
CA TRP A 97 9.14 -5.93 -3.80
C TRP A 97 10.29 -6.27 -4.76
N LEU A 98 10.02 -6.03 -6.03
CA LEU A 98 10.97 -6.01 -7.14
C LEU A 98 10.77 -4.69 -7.87
N VAL A 99 11.81 -3.87 -7.96
CA VAL A 99 11.76 -2.60 -8.67
C VAL A 99 12.94 -2.47 -9.62
N PHE A 100 12.71 -1.95 -10.82
CA PHE A 100 13.75 -1.77 -11.82
C PHE A 100 13.36 -0.72 -12.86
N TRP A 101 14.35 -0.17 -13.54
CA TRP A 101 14.08 0.76 -14.64
C TRP A 101 13.46 0.01 -15.82
N PRO A 102 12.35 0.46 -16.42
CA PRO A 102 11.61 -0.28 -17.46
C PRO A 102 12.46 -0.81 -18.63
N PRO A 103 13.54 -0.12 -19.11
CA PRO A 103 14.40 -0.66 -20.18
C PRO A 103 15.31 -1.82 -19.76
N GLN A 104 15.29 -2.22 -18.49
CA GLN A 104 16.25 -3.18 -17.90
C GLN A 104 15.60 -4.54 -17.60
N ALA A 105 14.70 -5.00 -18.47
CA ALA A 105 13.97 -6.26 -18.28
C ALA A 105 14.91 -7.49 -18.14
N GLU A 106 16.00 -7.57 -18.93
CA GLU A 106 16.98 -8.67 -18.83
C GLU A 106 17.66 -8.71 -17.45
N ALA A 107 17.98 -7.53 -16.88
CA ALA A 107 18.57 -7.44 -15.55
C ALA A 107 17.56 -7.81 -14.45
N ALA A 108 16.29 -7.45 -14.63
CA ALA A 108 15.21 -7.84 -13.72
C ALA A 108 14.97 -9.36 -13.78
N ASP A 109 14.99 -9.98 -14.96
CA ASP A 109 14.83 -11.42 -15.12
C ASP A 109 16.00 -12.17 -14.46
N ALA A 110 17.25 -11.71 -14.65
CA ALA A 110 18.42 -12.28 -13.99
C ALA A 110 18.33 -12.14 -12.45
N LEU A 111 17.88 -10.98 -11.97
CA LEU A 111 17.68 -10.73 -10.53
C LEU A 111 16.59 -11.65 -9.98
N THR A 112 15.45 -11.77 -10.65
CA THR A 112 14.35 -12.64 -10.22
C THR A 112 14.77 -14.10 -10.17
N ALA A 113 15.56 -14.56 -11.15
CA ALA A 113 16.11 -15.92 -11.13
C ALA A 113 16.99 -16.16 -9.88
N GLU A 114 17.83 -15.20 -9.50
CA GLU A 114 18.65 -15.33 -8.28
C GLU A 114 17.79 -15.24 -7.02
N CYS A 115 16.73 -14.41 -6.99
CA CYS A 115 15.75 -14.40 -5.89
C CYS A 115 15.12 -15.78 -5.69
N LEU A 116 14.69 -16.43 -6.77
CA LEU A 116 14.11 -17.77 -6.71
C LEU A 116 15.10 -18.83 -6.23
N LYS A 117 16.37 -18.69 -6.56
CA LYS A 117 17.43 -19.58 -6.05
C LYS A 117 17.62 -19.40 -4.55
N VAL A 118 17.66 -18.15 -4.05
CA VAL A 118 17.73 -17.87 -2.60
C VAL A 118 16.52 -18.46 -1.87
N MET A 119 15.33 -18.34 -2.45
CA MET A 119 14.09 -18.95 -1.89
C MET A 119 14.20 -20.47 -1.85
N GLY A 120 14.75 -21.10 -2.89
CA GLY A 120 15.03 -22.54 -2.93
C GLY A 120 16.03 -22.96 -1.87
N ASP A 121 17.11 -22.20 -1.65
CA ASP A 121 18.12 -22.46 -0.61
C ASP A 121 17.49 -22.32 0.81
N TRP A 122 16.51 -21.45 0.98
CA TRP A 122 15.71 -21.34 2.22
C TRP A 122 14.70 -22.48 2.41
N GLY A 123 14.44 -23.26 1.37
CA GLY A 123 13.51 -24.38 1.40
C GLY A 123 12.06 -23.97 1.56
N VAL A 124 11.66 -22.81 1.03
CA VAL A 124 10.27 -22.37 1.06
C VAL A 124 9.42 -23.13 0.02
N GLU A 125 8.19 -23.45 0.38
CA GLU A 125 7.26 -24.21 -0.47
C GLU A 125 6.38 -23.31 -1.33
N LEU A 126 6.06 -22.11 -0.85
CA LEU A 126 5.25 -21.12 -1.50
C LEU A 126 6.02 -19.79 -1.58
N ILE A 127 6.08 -19.19 -2.75
CA ILE A 127 6.69 -17.88 -2.94
C ILE A 127 5.59 -16.89 -3.34
N GLU A 128 5.42 -15.86 -2.55
CA GLU A 128 4.55 -14.72 -2.85
C GLU A 128 5.33 -13.60 -3.51
N ALA A 129 4.74 -12.95 -4.51
CA ALA A 129 5.23 -11.70 -5.04
C ALA A 129 4.32 -10.56 -4.57
N ASP A 130 4.94 -9.51 -4.06
CA ASP A 130 4.28 -8.34 -3.51
C ASP A 130 4.94 -7.05 -4.03
N GLY A 131 4.38 -5.89 -3.74
CA GLY A 131 4.90 -4.57 -4.09
C GLY A 131 4.96 -3.63 -2.89
N SER A 132 5.14 -4.19 -1.68
CA SER A 132 5.15 -3.43 -0.42
C SER A 132 6.41 -2.58 -0.29
N LEU A 133 6.37 -1.38 -0.87
CA LEU A 133 7.39 -0.36 -0.69
C LEU A 133 7.16 0.40 0.64
N PRO A 134 8.18 1.05 1.20
CA PRO A 134 8.08 1.78 2.48
C PRO A 134 7.31 3.10 2.34
N SER A 135 6.08 3.03 1.83
CA SER A 135 5.16 4.17 1.66
C SER A 135 3.73 3.66 1.79
N PRO A 136 2.80 4.44 2.37
CA PRO A 136 1.39 4.13 2.32
C PRO A 136 0.90 3.90 0.89
N ALA A 137 -0.14 3.10 0.72
CA ALA A 137 -0.74 2.76 -0.57
C ALA A 137 0.19 2.11 -1.61
N THR A 138 1.36 1.59 -1.19
CA THR A 138 2.27 0.84 -2.07
C THR A 138 2.44 -0.59 -1.56
N TYR A 139 1.43 -1.41 -1.81
CA TYR A 139 1.37 -2.84 -1.47
C TYR A 139 0.71 -3.61 -2.63
N GLY A 140 1.04 -4.88 -2.80
CA GLY A 140 0.60 -5.65 -3.96
C GLY A 140 1.24 -5.16 -5.27
N LEU A 141 0.87 -5.75 -6.38
CA LEU A 141 1.39 -5.40 -7.71
C LEU A 141 0.47 -4.37 -8.38
N MET A 142 1.01 -3.19 -8.61
CA MET A 142 0.30 -2.07 -9.22
C MET A 142 0.15 -2.24 -10.73
N ASP A 143 -0.98 -1.82 -11.29
CA ASP A 143 -1.21 -1.75 -12.73
C ASP A 143 -0.31 -0.71 -13.43
N CYS A 144 0.04 0.36 -12.72
CA CYS A 144 1.00 1.37 -13.19
C CYS A 144 2.46 0.90 -13.23
N TRP A 145 2.75 -0.35 -12.81
CA TRP A 145 4.06 -1.00 -12.95
C TRP A 145 4.01 -2.19 -13.95
N PRO A 146 3.58 -2.00 -15.20
CA PRO A 146 3.40 -3.11 -16.15
C PRO A 146 4.68 -3.90 -16.42
N HIS A 147 5.85 -3.25 -16.31
CA HIS A 147 7.15 -3.91 -16.46
C HIS A 147 7.44 -4.88 -15.32
N VAL A 148 7.05 -4.56 -14.08
CA VAL A 148 7.21 -5.42 -12.89
C VAL A 148 6.27 -6.63 -13.00
N ASN A 149 4.99 -6.40 -13.34
CA ASN A 149 4.00 -7.45 -13.55
C ASN A 149 4.49 -8.45 -14.61
N ALA A 150 4.96 -7.95 -15.76
CA ALA A 150 5.51 -8.78 -16.82
C ALA A 150 6.76 -9.58 -16.39
N ALA A 151 7.61 -9.04 -15.50
CA ALA A 151 8.77 -9.78 -14.98
C ALA A 151 8.33 -10.96 -14.10
N TYR A 152 7.33 -10.76 -13.23
CA TYR A 152 6.77 -11.85 -12.42
C TYR A 152 6.06 -12.90 -13.25
N GLU A 153 5.28 -12.51 -14.27
CA GLU A 153 4.65 -13.45 -15.21
C GLU A 153 5.70 -14.33 -15.91
N ARG A 154 6.80 -13.73 -16.44
CA ARG A 154 7.89 -14.50 -17.05
C ARG A 154 8.58 -15.43 -16.07
N ALA A 155 8.64 -15.06 -14.79
CA ALA A 155 9.20 -15.90 -13.73
C ALA A 155 8.23 -17.00 -13.25
N GLY A 156 7.04 -17.10 -13.81
CA GLY A 156 6.06 -18.15 -13.51
C GLY A 156 5.16 -17.85 -12.31
N PHE A 157 5.09 -16.59 -11.88
CA PHE A 157 4.06 -16.19 -10.91
C PHE A 157 2.71 -16.03 -11.61
N ALA A 158 1.65 -16.36 -10.90
CA ALA A 158 0.28 -16.18 -11.35
C ALA A 158 -0.57 -15.57 -10.24
N ARG A 159 -1.60 -14.82 -10.61
CA ARG A 159 -2.59 -14.31 -9.64
C ARG A 159 -3.48 -15.46 -9.14
N CYS A 160 -3.78 -15.46 -7.86
CA CYS A 160 -4.69 -16.42 -7.24
C CYS A 160 -6.16 -16.10 -7.54
N ASP A 161 -6.47 -14.80 -7.71
CA ASP A 161 -7.82 -14.30 -7.98
C ASP A 161 -7.77 -13.05 -8.86
N ASP A 162 -8.94 -12.57 -9.28
CA ASP A 162 -9.09 -11.36 -10.08
C ASP A 162 -9.47 -10.13 -9.25
N HIS A 163 -9.49 -10.24 -7.92
CA HIS A 163 -9.79 -9.11 -7.04
C HIS A 163 -8.70 -8.05 -7.13
N ALA A 164 -9.12 -6.82 -7.31
CA ALA A 164 -8.27 -5.67 -7.27
C ALA A 164 -8.78 -4.66 -6.25
N GLU A 165 -7.87 -4.01 -5.58
CA GLU A 165 -8.18 -2.81 -4.80
C GLU A 165 -7.88 -1.57 -5.65
N ILE A 166 -8.74 -0.56 -5.55
CA ILE A 166 -8.59 0.71 -6.25
C ILE A 166 -8.12 1.74 -5.24
N ILE A 167 -6.98 2.34 -5.50
CA ILE A 167 -6.44 3.43 -4.70
C ILE A 167 -7.00 4.73 -5.26
N LEU A 168 -7.73 5.43 -4.42
CA LEU A 168 -8.40 6.68 -4.75
C LEU A 168 -7.77 7.85 -3.98
N VAL A 169 -7.79 9.04 -4.56
CA VAL A 169 -7.39 10.29 -3.90
C VAL A 169 -8.38 11.40 -4.18
N ALA A 170 -8.64 12.22 -3.17
CA ALA A 170 -9.34 13.49 -3.30
C ALA A 170 -8.51 14.63 -2.74
N ASP A 171 -8.62 15.81 -3.32
CA ASP A 171 -8.20 17.04 -2.67
C ASP A 171 -9.25 17.41 -1.61
N VAL A 172 -8.83 17.67 -0.38
CA VAL A 172 -9.75 17.86 0.76
C VAL A 172 -10.68 19.05 0.53
N ASP A 173 -10.21 20.06 -0.20
CA ASP A 173 -11.01 21.26 -0.53
C ASP A 173 -12.15 20.97 -1.51
N ASP A 174 -12.02 19.94 -2.34
CA ASP A 174 -13.02 19.52 -3.33
C ASP A 174 -14.08 18.57 -2.77
N LEU A 175 -13.87 18.06 -1.55
CA LEU A 175 -14.82 17.15 -0.90
C LEU A 175 -16.14 17.86 -0.55
N PRO A 176 -17.28 17.16 -0.56
CA PRO A 176 -18.57 17.72 -0.20
C PRO A 176 -18.54 18.40 1.17
N ARG A 177 -19.26 19.49 1.29
CA ARG A 177 -19.52 20.19 2.58
C ARG A 177 -21.02 20.17 2.83
N CYS A 178 -21.44 19.61 3.96
CA CYS A 178 -22.84 19.47 4.31
C CYS A 178 -23.06 19.94 5.76
N SER A 179 -23.75 21.05 5.95
CA SER A 179 -24.04 21.59 7.27
C SER A 179 -25.28 20.96 7.93
N GLU A 180 -26.26 20.50 7.14
CA GLU A 180 -27.51 19.96 7.65
C GLU A 180 -27.50 18.42 7.63
N ALA A 181 -28.04 17.83 8.72
CA ALA A 181 -28.20 16.39 8.81
C ALA A 181 -29.22 15.89 7.75
N PRO A 182 -28.88 14.86 6.96
CA PRO A 182 -29.72 14.38 5.87
C PRO A 182 -31.00 13.66 6.36
N ILE A 183 -31.03 13.31 7.64
CA ILE A 183 -32.18 12.64 8.29
C ILE A 183 -32.50 13.37 9.57
N GLN A 184 -33.77 13.67 9.81
CA GLN A 184 -34.22 14.29 11.06
C GLN A 184 -33.85 13.43 12.26
N GLY A 185 -33.26 14.05 13.29
CA GLY A 185 -32.83 13.38 14.52
C GLY A 185 -31.47 12.67 14.41
N LEU A 186 -30.79 12.74 13.26
CA LEU A 186 -29.41 12.24 13.12
C LEU A 186 -28.47 13.19 13.87
N THR A 187 -27.62 12.65 14.72
CA THR A 187 -26.60 13.37 15.48
C THR A 187 -25.21 12.87 15.18
N LEU A 188 -24.19 13.70 15.37
CA LEU A 188 -22.79 13.36 15.12
C LEU A 188 -22.02 13.38 16.45
N LYS A 189 -21.18 12.38 16.65
CA LYS A 189 -20.20 12.32 17.74
C LYS A 189 -18.81 12.15 17.17
N ARG A 190 -17.84 12.87 17.72
CA ARG A 190 -16.41 12.64 17.43
C ARG A 190 -15.78 11.88 18.59
N LEU A 191 -15.11 10.81 18.29
CA LEU A 191 -14.49 9.89 19.25
C LEU A 191 -13.03 9.66 18.88
N VAL A 192 -12.25 9.12 19.81
CA VAL A 192 -10.97 8.47 19.50
C VAL A 192 -11.32 7.11 18.88
N GLY A 193 -10.85 6.87 17.67
CA GLY A 193 -10.98 5.60 16.97
C GLY A 193 -9.83 4.64 17.31
N ASP A 194 -9.83 3.49 16.66
CA ASP A 194 -8.79 2.49 16.87
C ASP A 194 -7.46 2.90 16.23
N HIS A 195 -7.53 3.67 15.13
CA HIS A 195 -6.36 4.14 14.41
C HIS A 195 -6.13 5.66 14.53
N ALA A 196 -7.19 6.46 14.62
CA ALA A 196 -7.07 7.91 14.81
C ALA A 196 -8.39 8.57 15.22
N THR A 197 -8.96 9.43 14.37
CA THR A 197 -10.22 10.14 14.67
C THR A 197 -11.40 9.44 14.02
N ARG A 198 -12.40 9.12 14.81
CA ARG A 198 -13.64 8.50 14.36
C ARG A 198 -14.82 9.45 14.53
N PHE A 199 -15.60 9.63 13.47
CA PHE A 199 -16.92 10.29 13.52
C PHE A 199 -18.00 9.22 13.44
N VAL A 200 -18.94 9.26 14.37
CA VAL A 200 -20.06 8.31 14.46
C VAL A 200 -21.37 9.07 14.38
N THR A 201 -22.26 8.64 13.51
CA THR A 201 -23.62 9.17 13.41
C THR A 201 -24.59 8.27 14.15
N MET A 202 -25.48 8.89 14.91
CA MET A 202 -26.49 8.21 15.72
C MET A 202 -27.89 8.62 15.30
N LEU A 203 -28.79 7.67 15.18
CA LEU A 203 -30.23 7.88 15.04
C LEU A 203 -30.93 7.28 16.26
N GLY A 204 -31.27 8.13 17.24
CA GLY A 204 -31.60 7.68 18.59
C GLY A 204 -30.38 6.99 19.23
N ASP A 205 -30.56 5.77 19.74
CA ASP A 205 -29.49 4.96 20.36
C ASP A 205 -28.74 4.05 19.38
N ARG A 206 -29.09 4.10 18.10
CA ARG A 206 -28.50 3.24 17.07
C ARG A 206 -27.42 3.98 16.29
N VAL A 207 -26.29 3.29 16.03
CA VAL A 207 -25.28 3.75 15.07
C VAL A 207 -25.86 3.70 13.67
N ALA A 208 -25.89 4.83 12.98
CA ALA A 208 -26.37 4.97 11.61
C ALA A 208 -25.24 4.90 10.59
N GLY A 209 -24.02 5.28 10.99
CA GLY A 209 -22.83 5.19 10.16
C GLY A 209 -21.61 5.74 10.88
N MET A 210 -20.44 5.51 10.32
CA MET A 210 -19.19 6.06 10.85
C MET A 210 -18.15 6.27 9.75
N ILE A 211 -17.18 7.15 10.02
CA ILE A 211 -15.96 7.30 9.26
C ILE A 211 -14.79 7.40 10.23
N GLU A 212 -13.73 6.67 9.97
CA GLU A 212 -12.47 6.75 10.71
C GLU A 212 -11.35 7.24 9.78
N LEU A 213 -10.58 8.20 10.28
CA LEU A 213 -9.60 8.94 9.51
C LEU A 213 -8.25 8.94 10.20
N GLN A 214 -7.20 8.68 9.45
CA GLN A 214 -5.84 8.98 9.84
C GLN A 214 -5.39 10.30 9.19
N THR A 215 -4.93 11.24 10.03
CA THR A 215 -4.57 12.60 9.58
C THR A 215 -3.07 12.78 9.36
N ASP A 216 -2.26 11.78 9.69
CA ASP A 216 -0.82 11.81 9.55
C ASP A 216 -0.32 10.45 9.05
N LEU A 217 0.12 10.39 7.80
CA LEU A 217 0.69 9.20 7.18
C LEU A 217 2.22 9.13 7.32
N THR A 218 2.82 10.04 8.07
CA THR A 218 4.28 10.04 8.34
C THR A 218 4.68 9.11 9.49
N ILE A 219 3.87 8.11 9.79
CA ILE A 219 4.02 7.23 10.96
C ILE A 219 5.42 6.66 11.11
N GLY A 220 5.89 6.58 12.36
CA GLY A 220 7.19 5.98 12.70
C GLY A 220 8.39 6.89 12.50
N GLY A 221 8.21 8.18 12.28
CA GLY A 221 9.32 9.14 12.14
C GLY A 221 10.10 8.99 10.83
N THR A 222 9.54 8.26 9.88
CA THR A 222 10.06 8.20 8.52
C THR A 222 9.77 9.53 7.84
N LEU A 223 10.82 10.25 7.50
CA LEU A 223 10.73 11.53 6.80
C LEU A 223 10.28 11.28 5.36
N SER A 224 9.00 11.06 5.15
CA SER A 224 8.38 11.03 3.84
C SER A 224 7.77 12.38 3.50
N ARG A 225 7.66 12.71 2.23
CA ARG A 225 6.91 13.88 1.77
C ARG A 225 5.40 13.61 1.76
N LEU A 226 4.89 13.04 2.86
CA LEU A 226 3.47 12.74 3.08
C LEU A 226 2.81 13.76 4.02
N ALA A 227 3.50 14.83 4.37
CA ALA A 227 2.87 15.92 5.12
C ALA A 227 1.68 16.45 4.34
N GLY A 228 0.54 16.55 5.01
CA GLY A 228 -0.72 16.96 4.39
C GLY A 228 -1.48 15.85 3.66
N TRP A 229 -1.08 14.60 3.81
CA TRP A 229 -1.85 13.44 3.38
C TRP A 229 -2.53 12.78 4.57
N GLY A 230 -3.75 12.29 4.35
CA GLY A 230 -4.49 11.45 5.26
C GLY A 230 -5.14 10.30 4.51
N ASP A 231 -5.75 9.37 5.22
CA ASP A 231 -6.54 8.30 4.64
C ASP A 231 -7.84 8.04 5.39
N ILE A 232 -8.75 7.35 4.72
CA ILE A 232 -9.95 6.76 5.32
C ILE A 232 -9.64 5.30 5.63
N TRP A 233 -9.66 4.96 6.91
CA TRP A 233 -9.56 3.59 7.38
C TRP A 233 -10.85 2.83 7.22
N GLU A 234 -11.97 3.49 7.48
CA GLU A 234 -13.28 2.87 7.42
C GLU A 234 -14.34 3.93 7.11
N LEU A 235 -15.24 3.63 6.20
CA LEU A 235 -16.46 4.38 5.94
C LEU A 235 -17.62 3.39 5.89
N HIS A 236 -18.50 3.45 6.87
CA HIS A 236 -19.62 2.54 6.97
C HIS A 236 -20.94 3.28 7.17
N VAL A 237 -22.00 2.82 6.51
CA VAL A 237 -23.39 3.24 6.73
C VAL A 237 -24.26 2.00 6.86
N ALA A 238 -25.11 1.98 7.92
CA ALA A 238 -26.05 0.89 8.16
C ALA A 238 -26.89 0.63 6.90
N GLU A 239 -27.03 -0.63 6.52
CA GLU A 239 -27.58 -1.03 5.23
C GLU A 239 -28.96 -0.44 4.92
N ASP A 240 -29.86 -0.48 5.91
CA ASP A 240 -31.22 0.08 5.80
C ASP A 240 -31.28 1.63 5.76
N LEU A 241 -30.14 2.28 6.00
CA LEU A 241 -29.98 3.74 5.98
C LEU A 241 -29.11 4.23 4.80
N ARG A 242 -28.63 3.33 3.96
CA ARG A 242 -27.85 3.67 2.76
C ARG A 242 -28.67 4.51 1.77
N ARG A 243 -27.99 5.22 0.87
CA ARG A 243 -28.60 6.08 -0.19
C ARG A 243 -29.45 7.24 0.36
N ARG A 244 -29.24 7.64 1.61
CA ARG A 244 -29.95 8.72 2.29
C ARG A 244 -29.06 9.92 2.65
N GLY A 245 -27.86 10.03 2.05
CA GLY A 245 -26.94 11.14 2.23
C GLY A 245 -26.01 11.05 3.45
N ILE A 246 -26.10 9.98 4.27
CA ILE A 246 -25.31 9.84 5.51
C ILE A 246 -23.80 9.79 5.21
N ALA A 247 -23.35 9.02 4.20
CA ALA A 247 -21.93 8.95 3.82
C ALA A 247 -21.41 10.33 3.38
N THR A 248 -22.15 11.05 2.54
CA THR A 248 -21.79 12.40 2.09
C THR A 248 -21.68 13.37 3.27
N TRP A 249 -22.59 13.27 4.25
CA TRP A 249 -22.57 14.10 5.44
C TRP A 249 -21.38 13.79 6.36
N LEU A 250 -21.05 12.50 6.54
CA LEU A 250 -19.85 12.05 7.25
C LEU A 250 -18.56 12.58 6.59
N VAL A 251 -18.46 12.43 5.27
CA VAL A 251 -17.32 12.94 4.48
C VAL A 251 -17.21 14.47 4.62
N GLY A 252 -18.34 15.20 4.63
CA GLY A 252 -18.34 16.65 4.83
C GLY A 252 -17.73 17.06 6.16
N HIS A 253 -18.16 16.42 7.27
CA HIS A 253 -17.59 16.67 8.59
C HIS A 253 -16.14 16.24 8.71
N ALA A 254 -15.79 15.12 8.06
CA ALA A 254 -14.41 14.67 7.96
C ALA A 254 -13.54 15.71 7.24
N ALA A 255 -14.01 16.25 6.12
CA ALA A 255 -13.30 17.25 5.34
C ALA A 255 -13.05 18.56 6.13
N ASP A 256 -14.03 19.01 6.92
CA ASP A 256 -13.85 20.16 7.81
C ASP A 256 -12.78 19.90 8.89
N TRP A 257 -12.76 18.69 9.44
CA TRP A 257 -11.75 18.28 10.41
C TRP A 257 -10.36 18.15 9.78
N LEU A 258 -10.27 17.53 8.60
CA LEU A 258 -9.03 17.38 7.86
C LEU A 258 -8.42 18.73 7.48
N ALA A 259 -9.25 19.71 7.09
CA ALA A 259 -8.78 21.06 6.80
C ALA A 259 -8.15 21.73 8.05
N LEU A 260 -8.76 21.55 9.26
CA LEU A 260 -8.17 22.02 10.52
C LEU A 260 -6.84 21.32 10.83
N ALA A 261 -6.71 20.04 10.49
CA ALA A 261 -5.49 19.26 10.63
C ALA A 261 -4.46 19.55 9.53
N ARG A 262 -4.77 20.47 8.59
CA ARG A 262 -3.94 20.82 7.42
C ARG A 262 -3.68 19.66 6.46
N VAL A 263 -4.57 18.69 6.43
CA VAL A 263 -4.58 17.63 5.41
C VAL A 263 -5.08 18.26 4.11
N GLN A 264 -4.34 18.02 3.03
CA GLN A 264 -4.64 18.53 1.70
C GLN A 264 -5.20 17.44 0.78
N ARG A 265 -4.73 16.21 0.97
CA ARG A 265 -5.09 15.05 0.15
C ARG A 265 -5.54 13.90 1.03
N LEU A 266 -6.61 13.25 0.61
CA LEU A 266 -7.23 12.14 1.34
C LEU A 266 -7.23 10.90 0.44
N LEU A 267 -6.57 9.84 0.89
CA LEU A 267 -6.62 8.53 0.27
C LEU A 267 -7.88 7.78 0.70
N HIS A 268 -8.35 6.92 -0.18
CA HIS A 268 -9.39 5.95 0.08
C HIS A 268 -9.14 4.68 -0.73
N PHE A 269 -9.54 3.53 -0.21
CA PHE A 269 -9.30 2.23 -0.81
C PHE A 269 -10.64 1.53 -1.00
N CYS A 270 -10.93 1.11 -2.23
CA CYS A 270 -12.15 0.39 -2.56
C CYS A 270 -11.80 -0.95 -3.21
N VAL A 271 -12.51 -2.01 -2.83
CA VAL A 271 -12.43 -3.30 -3.55
C VAL A 271 -13.27 -3.22 -4.82
N THR A 272 -12.79 -3.80 -5.93
CA THR A 272 -13.50 -3.75 -7.23
C THR A 272 -14.91 -4.32 -7.19
N ASP A 273 -15.18 -5.26 -6.30
CA ASP A 273 -16.49 -5.91 -6.14
C ASP A 273 -17.51 -4.99 -5.43
N GLU A 274 -17.08 -3.90 -4.84
CA GLU A 274 -17.93 -2.93 -4.14
C GLU A 274 -18.29 -1.74 -5.04
N GLU A 275 -18.98 -2.02 -6.17
CA GLU A 275 -19.37 -1.01 -7.17
C GLU A 275 -20.07 0.22 -6.56
N SER A 276 -20.86 0.00 -5.50
CA SER A 276 -21.61 1.09 -4.84
C SER A 276 -20.68 2.05 -4.07
N GLU A 277 -19.60 1.54 -3.49
CA GLU A 277 -18.61 2.34 -2.77
C GLU A 277 -17.76 3.14 -3.77
N LEU A 278 -17.26 2.49 -4.80
CA LEU A 278 -16.54 3.17 -5.88
C LEU A 278 -17.38 4.27 -6.54
N ALA A 279 -18.64 3.98 -6.88
CA ALA A 279 -19.53 4.98 -7.47
C ALA A 279 -19.78 6.16 -6.53
N PHE A 280 -19.93 5.89 -5.22
CA PHE A 280 -20.03 6.94 -4.21
C PHE A 280 -18.76 7.80 -4.18
N ALA A 281 -17.59 7.18 -4.06
CA ALA A 281 -16.32 7.88 -3.97
C ALA A 281 -16.09 8.78 -5.20
N LEU A 282 -16.26 8.26 -6.42
CA LEU A 282 -16.14 9.04 -7.66
C LEU A 282 -17.13 10.22 -7.69
N SER A 283 -18.39 10.01 -7.25
CA SER A 283 -19.40 11.08 -7.19
C SER A 283 -19.10 12.15 -6.13
N ALA A 284 -18.32 11.81 -5.11
CA ALA A 284 -17.93 12.68 -4.02
C ALA A 284 -16.58 13.40 -4.25
N GLY A 285 -15.97 13.24 -5.43
CA GLY A 285 -14.77 13.98 -5.84
C GLY A 285 -13.46 13.21 -5.77
N TRP A 286 -13.49 11.92 -5.37
CA TRP A 286 -12.30 11.08 -5.50
C TRP A 286 -12.00 10.76 -6.96
N ARG A 287 -10.73 10.56 -7.28
CA ARG A 287 -10.22 10.07 -8.57
C ARG A 287 -9.32 8.87 -8.36
N GLU A 288 -9.32 7.97 -9.31
CA GLU A 288 -8.45 6.80 -9.29
C GLU A 288 -6.98 7.20 -9.47
N LEU A 289 -6.09 6.64 -8.67
CA LEU A 289 -4.64 6.74 -8.79
C LEU A 289 -4.04 5.50 -9.43
N ALA A 290 -4.38 4.32 -8.89
CA ALA A 290 -3.86 3.04 -9.36
C ALA A 290 -4.81 1.92 -8.93
N ARG A 291 -4.67 0.76 -9.57
CA ARG A 291 -5.23 -0.50 -9.12
C ARG A 291 -4.11 -1.41 -8.66
N VAL A 292 -4.38 -2.14 -7.62
CA VAL A 292 -3.43 -3.08 -7.02
C VAL A 292 -4.01 -4.48 -7.03
N HIS A 293 -3.19 -5.44 -7.44
CA HIS A 293 -3.51 -6.86 -7.41
C HIS A 293 -2.64 -7.54 -6.36
N ARG A 294 -3.29 -8.26 -5.45
CA ARG A 294 -2.63 -9.06 -4.42
C ARG A 294 -2.65 -10.54 -4.81
N GLY A 295 -2.00 -11.38 -3.99
CA GLY A 295 -2.06 -12.82 -4.18
C GLY A 295 -1.35 -13.36 -5.44
N TRP A 296 -0.26 -12.75 -5.84
CA TRP A 296 0.61 -13.32 -6.87
C TRP A 296 1.49 -14.38 -6.23
N ILE A 297 1.34 -15.62 -6.67
CA ILE A 297 2.06 -16.76 -6.12
C ILE A 297 2.79 -17.58 -7.17
N ARG A 298 3.81 -18.27 -6.70
CA ARG A 298 4.51 -19.34 -7.40
C ARG A 298 4.71 -20.52 -6.44
N SER A 299 4.24 -21.70 -6.83
CA SER A 299 4.41 -22.98 -6.14
C SER A 299 5.47 -23.85 -6.83
#